data_c07bc331466156ac70f1e63e6e8aacbd
#
_entry.id   c07bc331466156ac70f1e63e6e8aacbd
#
_cell.length_a   1.000
_cell.length_b   1.000
_cell.length_c   1.000
_cell.angle_alpha   90.00
_cell.angle_beta   90.00
_cell.angle_gamma   90.00
#
_symmetry.space_group_name_H-M   'P 1'
#
loop_
_entity.id
_entity.type
_entity.pdbx_description
1 polymer ?
#
loop_
_entity_poly.entity_id
_entity_poly.type
_entity_poly.pdbx_seq_one_letter_code
_entity_poly.pdbx_strand_id
1 'polypeptide(L)'
;MAKKFNNQHKGDYFENLVFKKLKELIKNQDIPGVSRYNEIFLHKQYASKTAPDVMLNPDITIEVYSNSNKETWSNLLVVECKNHGRKIDNSIYREFVGNLSDYPRSGVRGIMVSSAGFTQQVITLAQSDNIALVVLSEQSDWETIIWRKINS
;
A
#
# COMPACT_ATOMS: atom_id res chain seq x y z
N MET A 1 21.60 -8.58 -18.34
CA MET A 1 20.27 -8.38 -18.94
C MET A 1 19.21 -9.35 -18.41
N ALA A 2 19.49 -10.65 -18.33
CA ALA A 2 18.53 -11.64 -17.84
C ALA A 2 18.08 -11.41 -16.37
N LYS A 3 18.98 -10.97 -15.48
CA LYS A 3 18.65 -10.68 -14.07
C LYS A 3 17.70 -9.48 -13.90
N LYS A 4 17.85 -8.47 -14.73
CA LYS A 4 17.00 -7.26 -14.65
C LYS A 4 15.57 -7.55 -15.13
N PHE A 5 15.43 -8.37 -16.14
CA PHE A 5 14.14 -8.79 -16.67
C PHE A 5 13.39 -9.69 -15.67
N ASN A 6 14.09 -10.63 -15.04
CA ASN A 6 13.50 -11.52 -14.04
C ASN A 6 13.01 -10.77 -12.78
N ASN A 7 13.73 -9.73 -12.36
CA ASN A 7 13.34 -8.93 -11.19
C ASN A 7 12.10 -8.07 -11.48
N GLN A 8 12.00 -7.54 -12.68
CA GLN A 8 10.82 -6.77 -13.10
C GLN A 8 9.59 -7.67 -13.19
N HIS A 9 9.71 -8.87 -13.77
CA HIS A 9 8.63 -9.85 -13.81
C HIS A 9 8.16 -10.28 -12.41
N LYS A 10 9.08 -10.49 -11.48
CA LYS A 10 8.74 -10.82 -10.09
C LYS A 10 8.00 -9.68 -9.41
N GLY A 11 8.42 -8.43 -9.65
CA GLY A 11 7.75 -7.24 -9.12
C GLY A 11 6.33 -7.13 -9.64
N ASP A 12 6.15 -7.21 -10.95
CA ASP A 12 4.84 -7.11 -11.60
C ASP A 12 3.91 -8.25 -11.17
N TYR A 13 4.43 -9.47 -11.09
CA TYR A 13 3.67 -10.63 -10.62
C TYR A 13 3.19 -10.42 -9.18
N PHE A 14 4.08 -9.97 -8.30
CA PHE A 14 3.75 -9.74 -6.90
C PHE A 14 2.72 -8.61 -6.73
N GLU A 15 2.90 -7.50 -7.45
CA GLU A 15 1.93 -6.40 -7.44
C GLU A 15 0.54 -6.86 -7.90
N ASN A 16 0.46 -7.66 -8.96
CA ASN A 16 -0.80 -8.22 -9.45
C ASN A 16 -1.43 -9.16 -8.43
N LEU A 17 -0.63 -9.96 -7.74
CA LEU A 17 -1.10 -10.85 -6.69
C LEU A 17 -1.72 -10.05 -5.53
N VAL A 18 -1.02 -9.00 -5.09
CA VAL A 18 -1.51 -8.09 -4.04
C VAL A 18 -2.79 -7.38 -4.49
N PHE A 19 -2.80 -6.88 -5.70
CA PHE A 19 -3.95 -6.19 -6.28
C PHE A 19 -5.20 -7.08 -6.30
N LYS A 20 -5.04 -8.32 -6.76
CA LYS A 20 -6.11 -9.31 -6.79
C LYS A 20 -6.63 -9.63 -5.39
N LYS A 21 -5.72 -9.79 -4.42
CA LYS A 21 -6.08 -10.06 -3.03
C LYS A 21 -6.83 -8.89 -2.40
N LEU A 22 -6.38 -7.67 -2.65
CA LEU A 22 -7.07 -6.47 -2.15
C LEU A 22 -8.47 -6.35 -2.74
N LYS A 23 -8.66 -6.63 -4.02
CA LYS A 23 -10.00 -6.63 -4.64
C LYS A 23 -10.92 -7.63 -3.96
N GLU A 24 -10.43 -8.82 -3.66
CA GLU A 24 -11.18 -9.84 -2.93
C GLU A 24 -11.56 -9.37 -1.52
N LEU A 25 -10.61 -8.81 -0.77
CA LEU A 25 -10.84 -8.28 0.56
C LEU A 25 -11.86 -7.13 0.56
N ILE A 26 -11.78 -6.24 -0.42
CA ILE A 26 -12.75 -5.14 -0.59
C ILE A 26 -14.15 -5.70 -0.83
N LYS A 27 -14.27 -6.68 -1.73
CA LYS A 27 -15.55 -7.34 -2.03
C LYS A 27 -16.18 -7.97 -0.79
N ASN A 28 -15.35 -8.57 0.05
CA ASN A 28 -15.79 -9.22 1.30
C ASN A 28 -15.92 -8.24 2.47
N GLN A 29 -15.66 -6.97 2.27
CA GLN A 29 -15.68 -5.92 3.31
C GLN A 29 -14.69 -6.20 4.45
N ASP A 30 -13.54 -6.79 4.13
CA ASP A 30 -12.53 -7.20 5.10
C ASP A 30 -11.41 -6.18 5.29
N ILE A 31 -11.47 -5.03 4.63
CA ILE A 31 -10.51 -3.94 4.84
C ILE A 31 -11.15 -2.87 5.72
N PRO A 32 -10.66 -2.68 6.95
CA PRO A 32 -11.20 -1.64 7.84
C PRO A 32 -11.13 -0.26 7.22
N GLY A 33 -12.22 0.50 7.30
CA GLY A 33 -12.30 1.87 6.82
C GLY A 33 -12.51 2.03 5.32
N VAL A 34 -12.60 0.95 4.57
CA VAL A 34 -12.98 1.01 3.16
C VAL A 34 -14.49 0.85 3.04
N SER A 35 -15.17 1.93 2.70
CA SER A 35 -16.61 1.92 2.48
C SER A 35 -16.96 1.25 1.14
N ARG A 36 -18.25 1.04 0.90
CA ARG A 36 -18.74 0.53 -0.38
C ARG A 36 -18.45 1.46 -1.55
N TYR A 37 -18.21 2.74 -1.27
CA TYR A 37 -17.83 3.72 -2.28
C TYR A 37 -16.32 3.81 -2.38
N ASN A 38 -15.75 2.98 -3.23
CA ASN A 38 -14.29 2.91 -3.38
C ASN A 38 -13.91 2.58 -4.82
N GLU A 39 -12.67 2.88 -5.16
CA GLU A 39 -12.03 2.41 -6.39
C GLU A 39 -10.59 2.02 -6.09
N ILE A 40 -10.16 0.91 -6.64
CA ILE A 40 -8.79 0.43 -6.53
C ILE A 40 -8.08 0.61 -7.86
N PHE A 41 -6.83 1.08 -7.80
CA PHE A 41 -6.02 1.38 -8.98
C PHE A 41 -4.66 0.73 -8.89
N LEU A 42 -4.19 0.23 -10.03
CA LEU A 42 -2.84 -0.24 -10.22
C LEU A 42 -2.06 0.84 -10.98
N HIS A 43 -0.94 1.31 -10.40
CA HIS A 43 -0.06 2.30 -11.02
C HIS A 43 -0.72 3.64 -11.40
N LYS A 44 -1.72 4.07 -10.66
CA LYS A 44 -2.29 5.41 -10.84
C LYS A 44 -1.31 6.46 -10.33
N GLN A 45 -1.09 7.49 -11.13
CA GLN A 45 -0.21 8.61 -10.77
C GLN A 45 -0.99 9.71 -10.05
N TYR A 46 -0.30 10.36 -9.12
CA TYR A 46 -0.83 11.50 -8.37
C TYR A 46 0.18 12.64 -8.41
N ALA A 47 -0.31 13.87 -8.55
CA ALA A 47 0.57 15.03 -8.50
C ALA A 47 1.11 15.25 -7.09
N SER A 48 2.43 15.52 -6.99
CA SER A 48 3.03 15.88 -5.71
C SER A 48 2.41 17.17 -5.18
N LYS A 49 2.13 17.21 -3.88
CA LYS A 49 1.60 18.40 -3.20
C LYS A 49 2.58 19.56 -3.22
N THR A 50 3.87 19.27 -3.06
CA THR A 50 4.92 20.29 -2.98
C THR A 50 5.48 20.66 -4.34
N ALA A 51 5.45 19.78 -5.31
CA ALA A 51 5.95 19.98 -6.67
C ALA A 51 4.96 19.42 -7.68
N PRO A 52 3.89 20.17 -8.05
CA PRO A 52 2.78 19.64 -8.85
C PRO A 52 3.17 19.06 -10.22
N ASP A 53 4.33 19.43 -10.76
CA ASP A 53 4.85 18.87 -12.02
C ASP A 53 5.52 17.50 -11.82
N VAL A 54 5.74 17.10 -10.57
CA VAL A 54 6.30 15.79 -10.23
C VAL A 54 5.17 14.84 -9.91
N MET A 55 5.19 13.66 -10.52
CA MET A 55 4.17 12.64 -10.29
C MET A 55 4.66 11.59 -9.29
N LEU A 56 3.79 11.29 -8.33
CA LEU A 56 3.94 10.15 -7.42
C LEU A 56 3.42 8.90 -8.13
N ASN A 57 4.15 7.80 -8.00
CA ASN A 57 3.86 6.54 -8.69
C ASN A 57 3.69 5.38 -7.68
N PRO A 58 2.60 5.37 -6.90
CA PRO A 58 2.35 4.26 -5.99
C PRO A 58 2.05 2.97 -6.74
N ASP A 59 2.39 1.84 -6.15
CA ASP A 59 2.09 0.55 -6.75
C ASP A 59 0.59 0.33 -6.88
N ILE A 60 -0.12 0.49 -5.77
CA ILE A 60 -1.57 0.33 -5.71
C ILE A 60 -2.15 1.43 -4.82
N THR A 61 -3.32 1.95 -5.19
CA THR A 61 -4.08 2.86 -4.35
C THR A 61 -5.53 2.43 -4.25
N ILE A 62 -6.14 2.73 -3.11
CA ILE A 62 -7.58 2.58 -2.89
C ILE A 62 -8.12 3.95 -2.52
N GLU A 63 -8.92 4.53 -3.39
CA GLU A 63 -9.63 5.77 -3.14
C GLU A 63 -10.96 5.44 -2.48
N VAL A 64 -11.17 5.97 -1.30
CA VAL A 64 -12.40 5.76 -0.53
C VAL A 64 -13.20 7.05 -0.53
N TYR A 65 -14.45 6.96 -0.93
CA TYR A 65 -15.33 8.12 -1.10
C TYR A 65 -16.42 8.12 -0.04
N SER A 66 -16.91 9.31 0.28
CA SER A 66 -18.01 9.47 1.24
C SER A 66 -19.38 9.20 0.64
N ASN A 67 -19.50 9.24 -0.70
CA ASN A 67 -20.76 9.02 -1.41
C ASN A 67 -20.51 8.43 -2.80
N SER A 68 -21.58 8.17 -3.52
CA SER A 68 -21.55 7.54 -4.85
C SER A 68 -21.02 8.43 -5.97
N ASN A 69 -20.87 9.73 -5.76
CA ASN A 69 -20.41 10.66 -6.82
C ASN A 69 -18.93 10.46 -7.17
N LYS A 70 -18.12 9.96 -6.23
CA LYS A 70 -16.70 9.61 -6.44
C LYS A 70 -15.87 10.75 -7.04
N GLU A 71 -16.16 11.98 -6.67
CA GLU A 71 -15.41 13.14 -7.19
C GLU A 71 -14.06 13.32 -6.52
N THR A 72 -14.06 13.28 -5.17
CA THR A 72 -12.84 13.40 -4.37
C THR A 72 -12.87 12.37 -3.26
N TRP A 73 -11.70 11.77 -2.98
CA TRP A 73 -11.63 10.81 -1.89
C TRP A 73 -11.72 11.49 -0.52
N SER A 74 -12.29 10.82 0.44
CA SER A 74 -12.20 11.16 1.86
C SER A 74 -10.97 10.52 2.49
N ASN A 75 -10.59 9.33 2.02
CA ASN A 75 -9.38 8.62 2.44
C ASN A 75 -8.71 8.00 1.23
N LEU A 76 -7.39 7.94 1.28
CA LEU A 76 -6.56 7.27 0.27
C LEU A 76 -5.66 6.27 0.96
N LEU A 77 -5.77 5.00 0.59
CA LEU A 77 -4.83 3.98 1.02
C LEU A 77 -3.77 3.81 -0.06
N VAL A 78 -2.52 4.01 0.33
CA VAL A 78 -1.36 3.85 -0.55
C VAL A 78 -0.67 2.55 -0.18
N VAL A 79 -0.59 1.63 -1.12
CA VAL A 79 -0.04 0.29 -0.92
C VAL A 79 1.30 0.18 -1.64
N GLU A 80 2.34 -0.12 -0.89
CA GLU A 80 3.68 -0.38 -1.40
C GLU A 80 3.95 -1.88 -1.34
N CYS A 81 4.36 -2.45 -2.47
CA CYS A 81 4.62 -3.87 -2.61
C CYS A 81 6.11 -4.13 -2.74
N LYS A 82 6.67 -4.98 -1.88
CA LYS A 82 8.09 -5.33 -1.86
C LYS A 82 8.30 -6.84 -1.93
N ASN A 83 8.82 -7.30 -3.04
CA ASN A 83 9.16 -8.71 -3.26
C ASN A 83 10.69 -8.88 -3.39
N HIS A 84 11.42 -8.55 -2.32
CA HIS A 84 12.88 -8.51 -2.33
C HIS A 84 13.57 -9.75 -1.75
N GLY A 85 12.82 -10.75 -1.31
CA GLY A 85 13.39 -11.95 -0.70
C GLY A 85 14.06 -11.72 0.65
N ARG A 86 14.00 -10.50 1.19
CA ARG A 86 14.55 -10.14 2.51
C ARG A 86 13.56 -9.21 3.22
N LYS A 87 13.68 -9.17 4.55
CA LYS A 87 12.83 -8.32 5.39
C LYS A 87 13.01 -6.84 5.05
N ILE A 88 11.90 -6.11 5.09
CA ILE A 88 11.92 -4.65 4.92
C ILE A 88 12.59 -4.03 6.13
N ASP A 89 13.62 -3.21 5.86
CA ASP A 89 14.39 -2.50 6.90
C ASP A 89 13.90 -1.06 7.08
N ASN A 90 14.53 -0.35 8.02
CA ASN A 90 14.17 1.03 8.33
C ASN A 90 14.30 1.98 7.16
N SER A 91 15.31 1.81 6.32
CA SER A 91 15.57 2.71 5.19
C SER A 91 14.40 2.68 4.20
N ILE A 92 13.99 1.49 3.80
CA ILE A 92 12.86 1.29 2.88
C ILE A 92 11.56 1.79 3.52
N TYR A 93 11.35 1.47 4.79
CA TYR A 93 10.16 1.89 5.53
C TYR A 93 10.05 3.42 5.62
N ARG A 94 11.14 4.10 6.00
CA ARG A 94 11.14 5.55 6.17
C ARG A 94 10.94 6.30 4.85
N GLU A 95 11.49 5.78 3.76
CA GLU A 95 11.25 6.34 2.42
C GLU A 95 9.76 6.29 2.07
N PHE A 96 9.13 5.16 2.30
CA PHE A 96 7.69 5.00 2.06
C PHE A 96 6.85 5.97 2.90
N VAL A 97 7.09 6.01 4.20
CA VAL A 97 6.35 6.90 5.12
C VAL A 97 6.56 8.37 4.77
N GLY A 98 7.80 8.74 4.42
CA GLY A 98 8.11 10.11 4.03
C GLY A 98 7.34 10.58 2.80
N ASN A 99 7.05 9.68 1.88
CA ASN A 99 6.31 10.02 0.67
C ASN A 99 4.80 10.19 0.90
N LEU A 100 4.25 9.66 1.99
CA LEU A 100 2.81 9.71 2.24
C LEU A 100 2.29 11.14 2.44
N SER A 101 3.10 12.03 3.00
CA SER A 101 2.71 13.43 3.23
C SER A 101 2.69 14.26 1.96
N ASP A 102 3.23 13.75 0.85
CA ASP A 102 3.32 14.48 -0.42
C ASP A 102 2.12 14.29 -1.34
N TYR A 103 1.16 13.48 -0.94
CA TYR A 103 -0.09 13.32 -1.69
C TYR A 103 -0.95 14.58 -1.56
N PRO A 104 -1.76 14.91 -2.61
CA PRO A 104 -2.38 16.24 -2.72
C PRO A 104 -3.48 16.54 -1.69
N ARG A 105 -3.95 15.55 -0.94
CA ARG A 105 -5.02 15.73 0.04
C ARG A 105 -4.68 15.00 1.34
N SER A 106 -5.31 15.42 2.44
CA SER A 106 -5.23 14.71 3.72
C SER A 106 -6.02 13.39 3.70
N GLY A 107 -5.90 12.59 4.75
CA GLY A 107 -6.58 11.30 4.84
C GLY A 107 -5.82 10.17 4.15
N VAL A 108 -4.52 10.33 3.97
CA VAL A 108 -3.65 9.32 3.35
C VAL A 108 -3.15 8.34 4.40
N ARG A 109 -3.24 7.06 4.09
CA ARG A 109 -2.77 5.97 4.96
C ARG A 109 -1.91 5.00 4.17
N GLY A 110 -0.89 4.46 4.82
CA GLY A 110 0.04 3.55 4.17
C GLY A 110 -0.20 2.09 4.55
N ILE A 111 0.00 1.23 3.56
CA ILE A 111 0.04 -0.22 3.72
C ILE A 111 1.30 -0.71 3.03
N MET A 112 2.17 -1.44 3.74
CA MET A 112 3.30 -2.12 3.12
C MET A 112 3.03 -3.61 3.07
N VAL A 113 3.20 -4.20 1.89
CA VAL A 113 3.07 -5.64 1.67
C VAL A 113 4.43 -6.19 1.27
N SER A 114 4.96 -7.11 2.04
CA SER A 114 6.25 -7.74 1.82
C SER A 114 6.11 -9.24 1.65
N SER A 115 6.89 -9.82 0.74
CA SER A 115 6.96 -11.27 0.59
C SER A 115 7.81 -11.96 1.67
N ALA A 116 8.73 -11.22 2.30
CA ALA A 116 9.70 -11.76 3.26
C ALA A 116 9.52 -11.23 4.70
N GLY A 117 8.58 -10.32 4.91
CA GLY A 117 8.31 -9.76 6.24
C GLY A 117 9.06 -8.47 6.53
N PHE A 118 9.14 -8.14 7.82
CA PHE A 118 9.65 -6.85 8.31
C PHE A 118 10.59 -7.08 9.47
N THR A 119 11.60 -6.20 9.62
CA THR A 119 12.44 -6.21 10.81
C THR A 119 11.62 -5.82 12.05
N GLN A 120 12.06 -6.24 13.24
CA GLN A 120 11.39 -5.87 14.48
C GLN A 120 11.31 -4.36 14.67
N GLN A 121 12.35 -3.65 14.23
CA GLN A 121 12.39 -2.19 14.32
C GLN A 121 11.32 -1.54 13.45
N VAL A 122 11.10 -2.05 12.24
CA VAL A 122 10.02 -1.57 11.36
C VAL A 122 8.65 -1.82 11.99
N ILE A 123 8.44 -3.00 12.58
CA ILE A 123 7.17 -3.32 13.26
C ILE A 123 6.91 -2.31 14.38
N THR A 124 7.92 -1.98 15.18
CA THR A 124 7.80 -1.00 16.26
C THR A 124 7.46 0.40 15.72
N LEU A 125 8.16 0.84 14.68
CA LEU A 125 7.90 2.13 14.05
C LEU A 125 6.49 2.21 13.44
N ALA A 126 6.07 1.16 12.76
CA ALA A 126 4.76 1.13 12.12
C ALA A 126 3.61 1.19 13.11
N GLN A 127 3.77 0.62 14.30
CA GLN A 127 2.78 0.75 15.38
C GLN A 127 2.58 2.21 15.79
N SER A 128 3.68 2.96 15.87
CA SER A 128 3.66 4.38 16.21
C SER A 128 3.11 5.24 15.07
N ASP A 129 3.48 4.92 13.83
CA ASP A 129 3.14 5.71 12.65
C ASP A 129 1.77 5.38 12.05
N ASN A 130 1.08 4.39 12.59
CA ASN A 130 -0.22 3.93 12.09
C ASN A 130 -0.17 3.40 10.64
N ILE A 131 0.90 2.68 10.32
CA ILE A 131 1.07 2.01 9.02
C ILE A 131 0.68 0.54 9.17
N ALA A 132 -0.08 0.01 8.22
CA ALA A 132 -0.40 -1.41 8.17
C ALA A 132 0.75 -2.18 7.52
N LEU A 133 1.10 -3.33 8.10
CA LEU A 133 2.13 -4.23 7.59
C LEU A 133 1.51 -5.59 7.30
N VAL A 134 1.73 -6.10 6.12
CA VAL A 134 1.17 -7.37 5.65
C VAL A 134 2.28 -8.21 5.00
N VAL A 135 2.26 -9.50 5.26
CA VAL A 135 3.10 -10.48 4.57
C VAL A 135 2.23 -11.29 3.62
N LEU A 136 2.65 -11.39 2.37
CA LEU A 136 2.01 -12.21 1.35
C LEU A 136 3.08 -12.94 0.56
N SER A 137 3.00 -14.27 0.53
CA SER A 137 3.94 -15.10 -0.24
C SER A 137 3.20 -16.29 -0.84
N GLU A 138 3.89 -17.02 -1.71
CA GLU A 138 3.35 -18.27 -2.26
C GLU A 138 3.12 -19.32 -1.19
N GLN A 139 3.88 -19.25 -0.09
CA GLN A 139 3.85 -20.20 1.01
C GLN A 139 2.90 -19.80 2.14
N SER A 140 2.61 -18.53 2.27
CA SER A 140 1.68 -18.00 3.26
C SER A 140 0.70 -17.05 2.59
N ASP A 141 -0.58 -17.26 2.82
CA ASP A 141 -1.61 -16.32 2.39
C ASP A 141 -1.48 -14.99 3.16
N TRP A 142 -2.36 -14.07 2.87
CA TRP A 142 -2.41 -12.73 3.46
C TRP A 142 -2.32 -12.80 4.98
N GLU A 143 -1.18 -12.36 5.53
CA GLU A 143 -0.93 -12.35 6.97
C GLU A 143 -0.72 -10.90 7.43
N THR A 144 -1.65 -10.40 8.21
CA THR A 144 -1.55 -9.06 8.78
C THR A 144 -0.67 -9.08 10.03
N ILE A 145 0.47 -8.41 9.96
CA ILE A 145 1.36 -8.21 11.11
C ILE A 145 0.83 -7.07 11.98
N ILE A 146 0.45 -5.95 11.32
CA ILE A 146 -0.22 -4.83 11.96
C ILE A 146 -1.38 -4.43 11.06
N TRP A 147 -2.58 -4.39 11.62
CA TRP A 147 -3.76 -3.95 10.89
C TRP A 147 -4.65 -3.18 11.83
N ARG A 148 -4.54 -1.87 11.84
CA ARG A 148 -5.35 -1.05 12.72
C ARG A 148 -6.70 -0.72 12.13
N LYS A 149 -7.72 -0.85 12.95
CA LYS A 149 -9.03 -0.28 12.63
C LYS A 149 -8.90 1.23 12.48
N ILE A 150 -9.48 1.73 11.41
CA ILE A 150 -9.44 3.16 11.07
C ILE A 150 -10.37 3.97 11.99
N ASN A 151 -10.92 3.43 13.00
CA ASN A 151 -11.74 4.17 13.97
C ASN A 151 -11.65 3.55 15.35
N SER A 152 -11.00 4.19 16.15
CA SER A 152 -11.26 4.08 17.58
C SER A 152 -11.84 5.40 18.05
#